data_3ea17463e85da1042e192cff0466985c
#
_entry.id   3ea17463e85da1042e192cff0466985c
#
_cell.length_a   1.000
_cell.length_b   1.000
_cell.length_c   1.000
_cell.angle_alpha   90.00
_cell.angle_beta   90.00
_cell.angle_gamma   90.00
#
_symmetry.space_group_name_H-M   'P 1'
#
loop_
_entity.id
_entity.type
_entity.pdbx_description
1 polymer ?
#
loop_
_entity_poly.entity_id
_entity_poly.type
_entity_poly.pdbx_seq_one_letter_code
_entity_poly.pdbx_strand_id
1 'polypeptide(L)' 'LTVAAMDRARARGLTTVWLTVEALNFRAIKLYRKIGFVFCDSGERERTMMLRL' A
#
# COMPACT_ATOMS: atom_id res chain seq x y z
N LEU A 1 -0.15 7.36 -0.29
CA LEU A 1 1.21 6.95 -0.65
C LEU A 1 1.46 7.21 -2.14
N THR A 2 2.57 7.82 -2.47
CA THR A 2 2.93 8.18 -3.83
C THR A 2 4.16 7.40 -4.30
N VAL A 3 4.40 7.41 -5.61
CA VAL A 3 5.59 6.78 -6.18
C VAL A 3 6.87 7.40 -5.59
N ALA A 4 6.87 8.70 -5.37
CA ALA A 4 8.03 9.39 -4.77
C ALA A 4 8.33 8.87 -3.36
N ALA A 5 7.30 8.57 -2.57
CA ALA A 5 7.49 7.99 -1.24
C ALA A 5 8.09 6.58 -1.32
N MET A 6 7.71 5.80 -2.32
CA MET A 6 8.27 4.47 -2.54
C MET A 6 9.74 4.53 -2.96
N ASP A 7 10.09 5.48 -3.82
CA ASP A 7 11.48 5.68 -4.24
C ASP A 7 12.35 6.07 -3.05
N ARG A 8 11.83 6.91 -2.16
CA ARG A 8 12.55 7.32 -0.95
C ARG A 8 12.77 6.13 -0.02
N ALA A 9 11.74 5.27 0.14
CA ALA A 9 11.86 4.07 0.96
C ALA A 9 12.93 3.13 0.40
N ARG A 10 12.95 2.97 -0.91
CA ARG A 10 13.95 2.12 -1.58
C ARG A 10 15.36 2.68 -1.38
N ALA A 11 15.52 3.98 -1.47
CA ALA A 11 16.82 4.64 -1.27
C ALA A 11 17.36 4.45 0.14
N ARG A 12 16.47 4.25 1.13
CA ARG A 12 16.84 3.98 2.51
C ARG A 12 17.09 2.50 2.79
N GLY A 13 17.00 1.65 1.77
CA GLY A 13 17.18 0.21 1.93
C GLY A 13 15.96 -0.52 2.47
N LEU A 14 14.82 0.13 2.51
CA LEU A 14 13.57 -0.51 2.94
C LEU A 14 13.07 -1.45 1.84
N THR A 15 12.60 -2.63 2.24
CA THR A 15 12.16 -3.66 1.31
C THR A 15 10.64 -3.81 1.26
N THR A 16 9.92 -3.23 2.20
CA THR A 16 8.48 -3.35 2.27
C THR A 16 7.86 -2.02 2.68
N VAL A 17 6.78 -1.66 2.01
CA VAL A 17 5.98 -0.48 2.35
C VAL A 17 4.60 -0.95 2.77
N TRP A 18 4.12 -0.45 3.91
CA TRP A 18 2.82 -0.79 4.46
C TRP A 18 1.92 0.44 4.43
N LEU A 19 0.64 0.22 4.19
CA LEU A 19 -0.36 1.29 4.30
C LEU A 19 -1.68 0.70 4.78
N THR A 20 -2.50 1.58 5.34
CA THR A 20 -3.86 1.24 5.73
C THR A 20 -4.82 2.09 4.91
N VAL A 21 -5.87 1.49 4.40
CA VAL A 21 -6.87 2.16 3.58
C VAL A 21 -8.26 1.76 4.06
N GLU A 22 -9.21 2.70 3.98
CA GLU A 22 -10.59 2.40 4.35
C GLU A 22 -11.17 1.33 3.42
N ALA A 23 -11.89 0.37 3.98
CA ALA A 23 -12.42 -0.77 3.25
C ALA A 23 -13.36 -0.36 2.11
N LEU A 24 -14.05 0.77 2.26
CA LEU A 24 -15.00 1.27 1.25
C LEU A 24 -14.36 2.21 0.24
N ASN A 25 -13.08 2.51 0.40
CA ASN A 25 -12.37 3.39 -0.53
C ASN A 25 -11.87 2.58 -1.73
N PHE A 26 -12.80 2.14 -2.56
CA PHE A 26 -12.49 1.27 -3.69
C PHE A 26 -11.57 1.92 -4.70
N ARG A 27 -11.65 3.23 -4.86
CA ARG A 27 -10.79 3.97 -5.78
C ARG A 27 -9.33 3.90 -5.36
N ALA A 28 -9.06 4.13 -4.07
CA ALA A 28 -7.70 4.04 -3.54
C ALA A 28 -7.18 2.61 -3.59
N ILE A 29 -8.01 1.65 -3.20
CA ILE A 29 -7.64 0.22 -3.23
C ILE A 29 -7.25 -0.18 -4.65
N LYS A 30 -8.05 0.20 -5.63
CA LYS A 30 -7.78 -0.12 -7.03
C LYS A 30 -6.46 0.49 -7.48
N LEU A 31 -6.19 1.73 -7.09
CA LEU A 31 -4.96 2.42 -7.41
C LEU A 31 -3.75 1.70 -6.81
N TYR A 32 -3.82 1.35 -5.52
CA TYR A 32 -2.71 0.68 -4.84
C TYR A 32 -2.46 -0.71 -5.42
N ARG A 33 -3.49 -1.46 -5.74
CA ARG A 33 -3.33 -2.77 -6.39
C ARG A 33 -2.67 -2.64 -7.76
N LYS A 34 -2.99 -1.58 -8.48
CA LYS A 34 -2.39 -1.31 -9.78
C LYS A 34 -0.89 -1.02 -9.65
N ILE A 35 -0.49 -0.38 -8.55
CA ILE A 35 0.92 -0.13 -8.25
C ILE A 35 1.66 -1.42 -7.86
N GLY A 36 0.95 -2.38 -7.30
CA GLY A 36 1.53 -3.66 -6.91
C GLY A 36 1.27 -4.03 -5.45
N PHE A 37 0.52 -3.22 -4.71
CA PHE A 37 0.17 -3.55 -3.34
C PHE A 37 -0.76 -4.75 -3.28
N VAL A 38 -0.59 -5.56 -2.25
CA VAL A 38 -1.45 -6.72 -1.99
C VAL A 38 -2.06 -6.60 -0.61
N PHE A 39 -3.22 -7.23 -0.43
CA PHE A 39 -3.88 -7.24 0.87
C PHE A 39 -3.11 -8.13 1.84
N CYS A 40 -2.89 -7.61 3.03
CA CYS A 40 -2.19 -8.30 4.10
C CYS A 40 -3.15 -8.66 5.22
N ASP A 41 -4.09 -7.76 5.49
CA ASP A 41 -5.10 -7.94 6.51
C ASP A 41 -6.38 -7.25 6.05
N SER A 42 -7.52 -7.84 6.36
CA SER A 42 -8.83 -7.35 5.94
C SER A 42 -9.72 -7.14 7.16
N GLY A 43 -9.57 -5.98 7.79
CA GLY A 43 -10.46 -5.57 8.86
C GLY A 43 -11.82 -5.14 8.33
N GLU A 44 -12.79 -4.95 9.22
CA GLU A 44 -14.13 -4.53 8.84
C GLU A 44 -14.17 -3.13 8.25
N ARG A 45 -13.38 -2.20 8.81
CA ARG A 45 -13.38 -0.79 8.40
C ARG A 45 -12.14 -0.40 7.60
N GLU A 46 -11.05 -1.11 7.83
CA GLU A 46 -9.77 -0.77 7.22
C GLU A 46 -9.11 -2.04 6.68
N ARG A 47 -8.34 -1.86 5.63
CA ARG A 47 -7.54 -2.92 5.04
C ARG A 47 -6.09 -2.51 5.05
N THR A 48 -5.22 -3.43 5.46
CA THR A 48 -3.78 -3.21 5.43
C THR A 48 -3.24 -3.81 4.14
N MET A 49 -2.46 -3.01 3.43
CA MET A 49 -1.84 -3.43 2.19
C MET A 49 -0.34 -3.26 2.28
N MET A 50 0.38 -4.09 1.56
CA MET A 50 1.83 -3.99 1.52
C MET A 50 2.36 -4.10 0.10
N LEU A 51 3.50 -3.49 -0.12
CA LEU A 51 4.25 -3.59 -1.37
C LEU A 51 5.68 -3.98 -1.05
N ARG A 52 6.15 -5.05 -1.67
CA ARG A 52 7.54 -5.45 -1.56
C ARG A 52 8.32 -4.75 -2.67
N LEU A 53 9.34 -4.02 -2.28
CA LEU A 53 10.18 -3.24 -3.20
C LEU A 53 11.25 -4.06 -3.92
#